data_ad9fb5a37f65997bbfc6356f48f148ee
#
_entry.id   ad9fb5a37f65997bbfc6356f48f148ee
#
_cell.length_a   1.000
_cell.length_b   1.000
_cell.length_c   1.000
_cell.angle_alpha   90.00
_cell.angle_beta   90.00
_cell.angle_gamma   90.00
#
_symmetry.space_group_name_H-M   'P 1'
#
loop_
_entity.id
_entity.type
_entity.pdbx_description
1 polymer ?
#
loop_
_entity_poly.entity_id
_entity_poly.type
_entity_poly.pdbx_seq_one_letter_code
_entity_poly.pdbx_strand_id
1 'polypeptide(L)'
;KLRLWENIMNLNVKDAASCKYDMISLGEIMLRLDPGEGRIKTARSFRVWEGGGEYNVARGLRRCFGMRTAAVTALADNEVGRLVEDFMLEGGVDTSLIKWVPYDGIGRTVRNGLNFTERGFGIRGALGVSDRGNTAVSKLKPGDIDWEHIFGELGVRWFHTGGIFAALSETTAEVVI
;
A
#
# COMPACT_ATOMS: atom_id res chain seq x y z
N LYS A 1 -32.44 6.80 28.39
CA LYS A 1 -31.79 5.76 27.53
C LYS A 1 -30.85 6.31 26.44
N LEU A 2 -30.30 7.51 26.61
CA LEU A 2 -29.41 8.18 25.62
C LEU A 2 -27.98 8.45 26.15
N ARG A 3 -27.59 7.87 27.28
CA ARG A 3 -26.26 8.09 27.89
C ARG A 3 -25.22 6.99 27.64
N LEU A 4 -25.48 6.04 26.74
CA LEU A 4 -24.52 4.95 26.44
C LEU A 4 -23.54 5.28 25.31
N TRP A 5 -23.67 6.43 24.65
CA TRP A 5 -22.81 6.83 23.53
C TRP A 5 -21.77 7.92 23.90
N GLU A 6 -21.83 8.47 25.11
CA GLU A 6 -20.90 9.52 25.59
C GLU A 6 -19.52 8.97 26.04
N ASN A 7 -19.34 7.64 26.09
CA ASN A 7 -18.05 6.98 26.35
C ASN A 7 -17.42 6.39 25.07
N ILE A 8 -17.76 6.89 23.90
CA ILE A 8 -17.02 6.59 22.69
C ILE A 8 -15.66 7.27 22.85
N MET A 9 -14.60 6.47 22.87
CA MET A 9 -13.21 6.84 23.04
C MET A 9 -12.94 8.24 22.48
N ASN A 10 -12.58 9.19 23.35
CA ASN A 10 -12.06 10.49 22.95
C ASN A 10 -10.70 10.25 22.28
N LEU A 11 -10.73 9.93 20.98
CA LEU A 11 -9.52 9.85 20.19
C LEU A 11 -8.93 11.26 20.13
N ASN A 12 -7.76 11.44 20.73
CA ASN A 12 -7.03 12.67 20.63
C ASN A 12 -6.39 12.79 19.25
N VAL A 13 -7.19 13.22 18.27
CA VAL A 13 -6.75 13.40 16.88
C VAL A 13 -6.20 14.82 16.73
N LYS A 14 -4.98 14.94 16.22
CA LYS A 14 -4.33 16.23 15.94
C LYS A 14 -5.20 17.11 15.03
N ASP A 15 -5.11 18.43 15.20
CA ASP A 15 -5.79 19.37 14.30
C ASP A 15 -5.27 19.23 12.85
N ALA A 16 -6.19 19.32 11.89
CA ALA A 16 -5.88 19.23 10.48
C ALA A 16 -4.92 20.34 10.00
N ALA A 17 -5.00 21.53 10.58
CA ALA A 17 -4.14 22.66 10.24
C ALA A 17 -2.68 22.44 10.67
N SER A 18 -2.44 21.60 11.68
CA SER A 18 -1.09 21.30 12.19
C SER A 18 -0.45 20.06 11.53
N CYS A 19 -1.11 19.44 10.57
CA CYS A 19 -0.63 18.22 9.95
C CYS A 19 -0.58 18.34 8.41
N LYS A 20 0.47 17.80 7.79
CA LYS A 20 0.56 17.68 6.34
C LYS A 20 -0.44 16.63 5.83
N TYR A 21 -0.60 15.52 6.56
CA TYR A 21 -1.46 14.41 6.14
C TYR A 21 -2.60 14.16 7.11
N ASP A 22 -3.78 13.91 6.55
CA ASP A 22 -4.92 13.41 7.31
C ASP A 22 -4.76 11.92 7.60
N MET A 23 -4.14 11.17 6.67
CA MET A 23 -3.81 9.76 6.87
C MET A 23 -2.59 9.35 6.05
N ILE A 24 -1.73 8.53 6.66
CA ILE A 24 -0.71 7.77 5.93
C ILE A 24 -0.98 6.28 6.06
N SER A 25 -0.66 5.53 5.01
CA SER A 25 -0.70 4.06 5.03
C SER A 25 0.70 3.46 4.95
N LEU A 26 0.97 2.45 5.77
CA LEU A 26 2.18 1.63 5.67
C LEU A 26 1.80 0.25 5.15
N GLY A 27 2.30 -0.12 3.99
CA GLY A 27 1.97 -1.41 3.41
C GLY A 27 2.58 -1.68 2.05
N GLU A 28 2.27 -2.85 1.49
CA GLU A 28 2.69 -3.21 0.15
C GLU A 28 1.76 -2.65 -0.92
N ILE A 29 2.36 -2.05 -1.93
CA ILE A 29 1.68 -1.66 -3.15
C ILE A 29 2.26 -2.48 -4.30
N MET A 30 1.38 -3.13 -5.06
CA MET A 30 1.76 -4.07 -6.10
C MET A 30 0.95 -3.85 -7.37
N LEU A 31 1.43 -4.36 -8.48
CA LEU A 31 0.62 -4.45 -9.70
C LEU A 31 -0.34 -5.64 -9.64
N ARG A 32 -1.59 -5.38 -9.97
CA ARG A 32 -2.62 -6.39 -10.20
C ARG A 32 -2.80 -6.60 -11.69
N LEU A 33 -2.65 -7.85 -12.12
CA LEU A 33 -2.75 -8.26 -13.51
C LEU A 33 -4.05 -9.05 -13.71
N ASP A 34 -4.98 -8.45 -14.46
CA ASP A 34 -6.33 -8.96 -14.69
C ASP A 34 -6.45 -9.44 -16.17
N PRO A 35 -6.67 -10.74 -16.42
CA PRO A 35 -6.84 -11.26 -17.76
C PRO A 35 -8.22 -10.95 -18.37
N GLY A 36 -9.04 -10.12 -17.71
CA GLY A 36 -10.41 -9.85 -18.12
C GLY A 36 -11.35 -11.05 -17.87
N GLU A 37 -12.10 -11.45 -18.87
CA GLU A 37 -13.00 -12.61 -18.78
C GLU A 37 -12.29 -13.95 -18.97
N GLY A 38 -11.05 -13.91 -19.45
CA GLY A 38 -10.21 -15.08 -19.67
C GLY A 38 -9.66 -15.70 -18.38
N ARG A 39 -8.75 -16.64 -18.57
CA ARG A 39 -8.00 -17.28 -17.48
C ARG A 39 -6.54 -16.88 -17.53
N ILE A 40 -5.90 -16.78 -16.38
CA ILE A 40 -4.47 -16.48 -16.26
C ILE A 40 -3.64 -17.41 -17.17
N LYS A 41 -3.88 -18.72 -17.11
CA LYS A 41 -3.11 -19.73 -17.85
C LYS A 41 -3.21 -19.65 -19.38
N THR A 42 -4.18 -18.92 -19.91
CA THR A 42 -4.39 -18.76 -21.36
C THR A 42 -4.31 -17.31 -21.82
N ALA A 43 -4.05 -16.39 -20.90
CA ALA A 43 -3.98 -14.97 -21.21
C ALA A 43 -2.81 -14.63 -22.16
N ARG A 44 -3.06 -13.73 -23.08
CA ARG A 44 -2.05 -13.10 -23.95
C ARG A 44 -1.87 -11.62 -23.66
N SER A 45 -2.75 -11.06 -22.82
CA SER A 45 -2.70 -9.68 -22.32
C SER A 45 -3.33 -9.60 -20.95
N PHE A 46 -2.96 -8.59 -20.19
CA PHE A 46 -3.54 -8.27 -18.90
C PHE A 46 -3.85 -6.78 -18.84
N ARG A 47 -4.96 -6.42 -18.22
CA ARG A 47 -5.16 -5.08 -17.69
C ARG A 47 -4.38 -4.97 -16.41
N VAL A 48 -3.70 -3.84 -16.24
CA VAL A 48 -2.84 -3.60 -15.09
C VAL A 48 -3.46 -2.53 -14.20
N TRP A 49 -3.47 -2.78 -12.90
CA TRP A 49 -3.97 -1.90 -11.87
C TRP A 49 -3.00 -1.91 -10.70
N GLU A 50 -2.96 -0.84 -9.96
CA GLU A 50 -2.31 -0.83 -8.66
C GLU A 50 -3.23 -1.45 -7.60
N GLY A 51 -2.64 -1.95 -6.51
CA GLY A 51 -3.41 -2.48 -5.37
C GLY A 51 -2.53 -2.77 -4.18
N GLY A 52 -3.15 -2.78 -3.04
CA GLY A 52 -2.59 -3.06 -1.73
C GLY A 52 -3.64 -2.71 -0.70
N GLY A 53 -3.80 -3.53 0.36
CA GLY A 53 -4.86 -3.32 1.33
C GLY A 53 -4.83 -1.91 1.93
N GLU A 54 -3.67 -1.53 2.41
CA GLU A 54 -3.41 -0.26 3.08
C GLU A 54 -3.50 0.92 2.10
N TYR A 55 -2.94 0.75 0.90
CA TYR A 55 -3.01 1.74 -0.16
C TYR A 55 -4.44 1.99 -0.63
N ASN A 56 -5.25 0.94 -0.76
CA ASN A 56 -6.65 1.07 -1.17
C ASN A 56 -7.43 1.98 -0.21
N VAL A 57 -7.11 1.93 1.09
CA VAL A 57 -7.70 2.84 2.09
C VAL A 57 -7.25 4.29 1.85
N ALA A 58 -5.94 4.52 1.67
CA ALA A 58 -5.40 5.86 1.38
C ALA A 58 -6.01 6.46 0.11
N ARG A 59 -6.06 5.67 -0.98
CA ARG A 59 -6.66 6.09 -2.24
C ARG A 59 -8.16 6.36 -2.10
N GLY A 60 -8.88 5.49 -1.39
CA GLY A 60 -10.31 5.68 -1.13
C GLY A 60 -10.60 6.95 -0.36
N LEU A 61 -9.86 7.23 0.70
CA LEU A 61 -9.97 8.46 1.48
C LEU A 61 -9.65 9.70 0.63
N ARG A 62 -8.63 9.62 -0.21
CA ARG A 62 -8.28 10.71 -1.13
C ARG A 62 -9.38 10.95 -2.16
N ARG A 63 -9.83 9.91 -2.84
CA ARG A 63 -10.76 10.04 -3.98
C ARG A 63 -12.21 10.33 -3.56
N CYS A 64 -12.66 9.73 -2.45
CA CYS A 64 -14.05 9.86 -2.00
C CYS A 64 -14.28 11.05 -1.05
N PHE A 65 -13.25 11.42 -0.27
CA PHE A 65 -13.40 12.42 0.80
C PHE A 65 -12.43 13.62 0.65
N GLY A 66 -11.57 13.65 -0.36
CA GLY A 66 -10.62 14.73 -0.58
C GLY A 66 -9.52 14.84 0.49
N MET A 67 -9.31 13.81 1.29
CA MET A 67 -8.31 13.81 2.36
C MET A 67 -6.88 13.86 1.79
N ARG A 68 -5.97 14.47 2.54
CA ARG A 68 -4.53 14.49 2.23
C ARG A 68 -3.93 13.17 2.69
N THR A 69 -3.58 12.31 1.74
CA THR A 69 -3.07 10.97 2.03
C THR A 69 -1.72 10.73 1.40
N ALA A 70 -0.88 9.95 2.07
CA ALA A 70 0.40 9.46 1.55
C ALA A 70 0.55 7.96 1.81
N ALA A 71 1.43 7.32 1.05
CA ALA A 71 1.78 5.93 1.25
C ALA A 71 3.27 5.80 1.63
N VAL A 72 3.50 5.15 2.77
CA VAL A 72 4.82 4.69 3.21
C VAL A 72 4.99 3.26 2.70
N THR A 73 5.95 3.06 1.81
CA THR A 73 6.22 1.76 1.19
C THR A 73 7.65 1.70 0.68
N ALA A 74 8.07 0.57 0.15
CA ALA A 74 9.31 0.46 -0.59
C ALA A 74 9.08 -0.19 -1.95
N LEU A 75 9.69 0.38 -2.99
CA LEU A 75 9.64 -0.11 -4.35
C LEU A 75 11.04 -0.35 -4.90
N ALA A 76 11.20 -1.37 -5.75
CA ALA A 76 12.41 -1.55 -6.51
C ALA A 76 12.50 -0.46 -7.59
N ASP A 77 13.65 0.20 -7.69
CA ASP A 77 13.89 1.31 -8.62
C ASP A 77 14.09 0.78 -10.05
N ASN A 78 12.97 0.52 -10.70
CA ASN A 78 12.88 0.08 -12.09
C ASN A 78 11.54 0.54 -12.70
N GLU A 79 11.36 0.32 -13.99
CA GLU A 79 10.15 0.76 -14.72
C GLU A 79 8.84 0.18 -14.14
N VAL A 80 8.88 -1.00 -13.53
CA VAL A 80 7.69 -1.58 -12.86
C VAL A 80 7.36 -0.81 -11.59
N GLY A 81 8.36 -0.43 -10.81
CA GLY A 81 8.17 0.44 -9.63
C GLY A 81 7.66 1.83 -10.03
N ARG A 82 8.18 2.39 -11.14
CA ARG A 82 7.72 3.68 -11.67
C ARG A 82 6.28 3.62 -12.17
N LEU A 83 5.87 2.50 -12.75
CA LEU A 83 4.46 2.29 -13.13
C LEU A 83 3.53 2.23 -11.90
N VAL A 84 3.97 1.59 -10.81
CA VAL A 84 3.22 1.62 -9.54
C VAL A 84 3.08 3.05 -9.03
N GLU A 85 4.16 3.83 -9.01
CA GLU A 85 4.15 5.23 -8.60
C GLU A 85 3.20 6.08 -9.44
N ASP A 86 3.22 5.92 -10.77
CA ASP A 86 2.33 6.63 -11.69
C ASP A 86 0.86 6.40 -11.35
N PHE A 87 0.45 5.15 -11.15
CA PHE A 87 -0.91 4.84 -10.69
C PHE A 87 -1.25 5.42 -9.32
N MET A 88 -0.28 5.48 -8.39
CA MET A 88 -0.49 6.13 -7.10
C MET A 88 -0.76 7.63 -7.27
N LEU A 89 0.00 8.30 -8.16
CA LEU A 89 -0.19 9.70 -8.51
C LEU A 89 -1.56 9.94 -9.17
N GLU A 90 -1.99 9.07 -10.09
CA GLU A 90 -3.36 9.09 -10.64
C GLU A 90 -4.43 8.94 -9.54
N GLY A 91 -4.15 8.14 -8.52
CA GLY A 91 -4.98 8.01 -7.32
C GLY A 91 -5.00 9.25 -6.44
N GLY A 92 -4.06 10.19 -6.65
CA GLY A 92 -3.88 11.41 -5.87
C GLY A 92 -3.26 11.17 -4.49
N VAL A 93 -2.62 10.02 -4.27
CA VAL A 93 -1.88 9.69 -3.06
C VAL A 93 -0.45 10.21 -3.18
N ASP A 94 0.04 10.89 -2.16
CA ASP A 94 1.42 11.43 -2.13
C ASP A 94 2.43 10.27 -2.09
N THR A 95 3.42 10.33 -2.98
CA THR A 95 4.45 9.30 -3.17
C THR A 95 5.81 9.69 -2.57
N SER A 96 5.91 10.86 -1.93
CA SER A 96 7.18 11.38 -1.40
C SER A 96 7.79 10.53 -0.27
N LEU A 97 7.00 9.62 0.32
CA LEU A 97 7.43 8.72 1.39
C LEU A 97 7.79 7.31 0.89
N ILE A 98 7.96 7.13 -0.43
CA ILE A 98 8.43 5.86 -1.00
C ILE A 98 9.93 5.71 -0.78
N LYS A 99 10.34 4.59 -0.19
CA LYS A 99 11.73 4.17 -0.18
C LYS A 99 12.08 3.45 -1.47
N TRP A 100 12.92 4.06 -2.30
CA TRP A 100 13.42 3.44 -3.51
C TRP A 100 14.62 2.54 -3.20
N VAL A 101 14.54 1.28 -3.62
CA VAL A 101 15.59 0.29 -3.39
C VAL A 101 16.28 -0.03 -4.72
N PRO A 102 17.61 0.07 -4.80
CA PRO A 102 18.36 -0.23 -6.03
C PRO A 102 18.03 -1.63 -6.58
N TYR A 103 17.77 -1.69 -7.89
CA TYR A 103 17.43 -2.92 -8.60
C TYR A 103 18.66 -3.54 -9.26
N ASP A 104 18.82 -4.86 -9.14
CA ASP A 104 19.98 -5.60 -9.64
C ASP A 104 19.92 -6.00 -11.12
N GLY A 105 18.90 -5.54 -11.85
CA GLY A 105 18.66 -5.83 -13.25
C GLY A 105 17.89 -7.14 -13.53
N ILE A 106 17.79 -8.04 -12.55
CA ILE A 106 17.14 -9.36 -12.73
C ILE A 106 16.24 -9.79 -11.58
N GLY A 107 16.16 -8.99 -10.50
CA GLY A 107 15.25 -9.24 -9.37
C GLY A 107 15.65 -10.37 -8.43
N ARG A 108 16.95 -10.68 -8.31
CA ARG A 108 17.44 -11.65 -7.32
C ARG A 108 17.32 -11.12 -5.90
N THR A 109 17.65 -9.85 -5.72
CA THR A 109 17.71 -9.22 -4.41
C THR A 109 16.43 -8.52 -4.05
N VAL A 110 15.79 -7.85 -5.02
CA VAL A 110 14.59 -7.06 -4.79
C VAL A 110 13.72 -7.02 -6.04
N ARG A 111 12.39 -7.05 -5.84
CA ARG A 111 11.37 -6.95 -6.90
C ARG A 111 10.21 -6.07 -6.45
N ASN A 112 9.34 -5.71 -7.37
CA ASN A 112 8.02 -5.19 -7.06
C ASN A 112 7.01 -6.35 -7.04
N GLY A 113 6.03 -6.29 -6.15
CA GLY A 113 5.02 -7.34 -6.01
C GLY A 113 4.08 -7.41 -7.20
N LEU A 114 3.70 -8.61 -7.59
CA LEU A 114 2.69 -8.88 -8.60
C LEU A 114 1.58 -9.73 -8.01
N ASN A 115 0.35 -9.47 -8.46
CA ASN A 115 -0.80 -10.27 -8.10
C ASN A 115 -1.69 -10.48 -9.33
N PHE A 116 -1.76 -11.71 -9.82
CA PHE A 116 -2.64 -12.09 -10.89
C PHE A 116 -4.02 -12.40 -10.32
N THR A 117 -5.06 -11.78 -10.86
CA THR A 117 -6.42 -11.93 -10.34
C THR A 117 -7.38 -12.35 -11.44
N GLU A 118 -7.80 -13.59 -11.39
CA GLU A 118 -8.82 -14.16 -12.29
C GLU A 118 -10.21 -13.97 -11.66
N ARG A 119 -11.12 -13.37 -12.41
CA ARG A 119 -12.48 -13.12 -11.94
C ARG A 119 -13.30 -14.40 -11.89
N GLY A 120 -14.20 -14.50 -10.90
CA GLY A 120 -15.23 -15.52 -10.87
C GLY A 120 -16.38 -15.19 -11.82
N PHE A 121 -16.96 -16.21 -12.45
CA PHE A 121 -18.15 -16.11 -13.29
C PHE A 121 -19.06 -17.30 -13.07
N GLY A 122 -20.27 -17.07 -12.56
CA GLY A 122 -21.21 -18.16 -12.26
C GLY A 122 -20.61 -19.20 -11.33
N ILE A 123 -20.55 -20.43 -11.78
CA ILE A 123 -19.95 -21.55 -11.02
C ILE A 123 -18.41 -21.53 -11.00
N ARG A 124 -17.78 -20.67 -11.81
CA ARG A 124 -16.32 -20.51 -11.82
C ARG A 124 -15.89 -19.61 -10.67
N GLY A 125 -15.19 -20.16 -9.68
CA GLY A 125 -14.60 -19.37 -8.60
C GLY A 125 -13.55 -18.39 -9.10
N ALA A 126 -13.32 -17.31 -8.37
CA ALA A 126 -12.17 -16.42 -8.57
C ALA A 126 -10.87 -17.14 -8.21
N LEU A 127 -9.77 -16.77 -8.87
CA LEU A 127 -8.44 -17.31 -8.59
C LEU A 127 -7.45 -16.15 -8.45
N GLY A 128 -6.69 -16.15 -7.36
CA GLY A 128 -5.56 -15.24 -7.15
C GLY A 128 -4.24 -15.99 -7.18
N VAL A 129 -3.24 -15.43 -7.85
CA VAL A 129 -1.85 -15.89 -7.80
C VAL A 129 -0.98 -14.73 -7.40
N SER A 130 -0.41 -14.79 -6.20
CA SER A 130 0.47 -13.75 -5.66
C SER A 130 1.93 -14.11 -5.91
N ASP A 131 2.67 -13.24 -6.58
CA ASP A 131 4.10 -13.32 -6.75
C ASP A 131 4.77 -12.18 -5.96
N ARG A 132 4.98 -12.41 -4.67
CA ARG A 132 5.39 -11.42 -3.68
C ARG A 132 6.71 -11.78 -2.97
N GLY A 133 7.45 -12.75 -3.47
CA GLY A 133 8.76 -13.12 -2.92
C GLY A 133 9.81 -12.03 -3.18
N ASN A 134 10.65 -11.71 -2.19
CA ASN A 134 11.72 -10.71 -2.30
C ASN A 134 11.28 -9.31 -2.75
N THR A 135 10.06 -8.88 -2.40
CA THR A 135 9.64 -7.52 -2.72
C THR A 135 10.41 -6.50 -1.88
N ALA A 136 10.62 -5.30 -2.44
CA ALA A 136 11.33 -4.23 -1.73
C ALA A 136 10.70 -3.96 -0.35
N VAL A 137 9.38 -3.91 -0.30
CA VAL A 137 8.64 -3.65 0.93
C VAL A 137 8.77 -4.79 1.96
N SER A 138 8.89 -6.06 1.52
CA SER A 138 9.07 -7.19 2.43
C SER A 138 10.43 -7.22 3.12
N LYS A 139 11.34 -6.35 2.70
CA LYS A 139 12.70 -6.20 3.26
C LYS A 139 12.85 -4.96 4.14
N LEU A 140 11.79 -4.21 4.34
CA LEU A 140 11.79 -3.12 5.31
C LEU A 140 12.11 -3.65 6.71
N LYS A 141 12.91 -2.88 7.43
CA LYS A 141 13.34 -3.17 8.80
C LYS A 141 13.30 -1.90 9.65
N PRO A 142 13.28 -2.02 10.98
CA PRO A 142 13.38 -0.87 11.87
C PRO A 142 14.56 0.05 11.49
N GLY A 143 14.30 1.35 11.47
CA GLY A 143 15.26 2.38 11.05
C GLY A 143 15.28 2.70 9.55
N ASP A 144 14.55 1.95 8.72
CA ASP A 144 14.43 2.24 7.29
C ASP A 144 13.50 3.40 6.95
N ILE A 145 12.61 3.73 7.85
CA ILE A 145 11.61 4.81 7.72
C ILE A 145 11.90 5.85 8.81
N ASP A 146 11.99 7.11 8.40
CA ASP A 146 12.16 8.24 9.32
C ASP A 146 10.82 8.65 9.93
N TRP A 147 10.44 7.95 11.00
CA TRP A 147 9.19 8.21 11.73
C TRP A 147 9.19 9.57 12.43
N GLU A 148 10.37 10.06 12.89
CA GLU A 148 10.48 11.38 13.50
C GLU A 148 10.12 12.48 12.49
N HIS A 149 10.67 12.41 11.29
CA HIS A 149 10.28 13.32 10.21
C HIS A 149 8.78 13.23 9.90
N ILE A 150 8.23 12.01 9.77
CA ILE A 150 6.83 11.80 9.39
C ILE A 150 5.85 12.30 10.45
N PHE A 151 6.02 11.87 11.71
CA PHE A 151 5.07 12.20 12.78
C PHE A 151 5.38 13.50 13.52
N GLY A 152 6.68 13.85 13.62
CA GLY A 152 7.15 15.04 14.34
C GLY A 152 7.11 16.30 13.47
N GLU A 153 7.71 16.24 12.27
CA GLU A 153 7.85 17.42 11.42
C GLU A 153 6.67 17.59 10.45
N LEU A 154 6.32 16.56 9.66
CA LEU A 154 5.23 16.65 8.70
C LEU A 154 3.86 16.67 9.37
N GLY A 155 3.70 15.94 10.45
CA GLY A 155 2.44 15.77 11.15
C GLY A 155 1.44 14.88 10.41
N VAL A 156 0.90 13.92 11.15
CA VAL A 156 -0.05 12.92 10.66
C VAL A 156 -1.18 12.80 11.67
N ARG A 157 -2.43 12.76 11.20
CA ARG A 157 -3.61 12.60 12.05
C ARG A 157 -4.00 11.15 12.27
N TRP A 158 -3.80 10.30 11.25
CA TRP A 158 -4.13 8.88 11.31
C TRP A 158 -3.06 8.04 10.61
N PHE A 159 -2.62 7.00 11.30
CA PHE A 159 -1.74 5.97 10.73
C PHE A 159 -2.52 4.69 10.50
N HIS A 160 -2.37 4.12 9.30
CA HIS A 160 -3.04 2.88 8.91
C HIS A 160 -2.04 1.85 8.40
N THR A 161 -2.11 0.65 8.95
CA THR A 161 -1.35 -0.52 8.48
C THR A 161 -2.19 -1.77 8.63
N GLY A 162 -1.76 -2.87 8.06
CA GLY A 162 -2.51 -4.12 8.04
C GLY A 162 -1.68 -5.36 8.32
N GLY A 163 -2.35 -6.40 8.81
CA GLY A 163 -1.71 -7.66 9.17
C GLY A 163 -1.06 -8.39 8.00
N ILE A 164 -1.52 -8.15 6.75
CA ILE A 164 -0.91 -8.78 5.56
C ILE A 164 0.49 -8.20 5.33
N PHE A 165 0.68 -6.89 5.50
CA PHE A 165 2.01 -6.28 5.43
C PHE A 165 2.90 -6.80 6.55
N ALA A 166 2.42 -6.78 7.79
CA ALA A 166 3.19 -7.28 8.94
C ALA A 166 3.64 -8.73 8.76
N ALA A 167 2.84 -9.55 8.06
CA ALA A 167 3.12 -10.97 7.83
C ALA A 167 4.04 -11.25 6.63
N LEU A 168 4.58 -10.23 5.94
CA LEU A 168 5.49 -10.43 4.80
C LEU A 168 6.85 -10.98 5.22
N SER A 169 7.34 -10.56 6.39
CA SER A 169 8.62 -11.01 6.97
C SER A 169 8.66 -10.70 8.46
N GLU A 170 9.64 -11.27 9.17
CA GLU A 170 9.89 -10.93 10.57
C GLU A 170 10.20 -9.44 10.74
N THR A 171 11.00 -8.87 9.84
CA THR A 171 11.38 -7.46 9.91
C THR A 171 10.22 -6.50 9.64
N THR A 172 9.27 -6.86 8.76
CA THR A 172 8.07 -6.03 8.55
C THR A 172 7.12 -6.06 9.74
N ALA A 173 7.07 -7.16 10.49
CA ALA A 173 6.35 -7.22 11.76
C ALA A 173 6.95 -6.24 12.79
N GLU A 174 8.29 -6.20 12.88
CA GLU A 174 9.00 -5.26 13.76
C GLU A 174 8.80 -3.77 13.35
N VAL A 175 8.66 -3.50 12.05
CA VAL A 175 8.40 -2.12 11.56
C VAL A 175 7.01 -1.62 11.97
N VAL A 176 6.05 -2.52 12.19
CA VAL A 176 4.66 -2.17 12.57
C VAL A 176 4.51 -1.91 14.06
N ILE A 177 5.38 -2.47 14.91
CA ILE A 177 5.35 -2.34 16.37
C ILE A 177 6.02 -1.05 16.81
#